data_b513e90836b7d726e6b306f28cf78b62
#
_entry.id   b513e90836b7d726e6b306f28cf78b62
#
_cell.length_a   1.000
_cell.length_b   1.000
_cell.length_c   1.000
_cell.angle_alpha   90.00
_cell.angle_beta   90.00
_cell.angle_gamma   90.00
#
_symmetry.space_group_name_H-M   'P 1'
#
loop_
_entity.id
_entity.type
_entity.pdbx_description
1 polymer ?
#
loop_
_entity_poly.entity_id
_entity_poly.type
_entity_poly.pdbx_seq_one_letter_code
_entity_poly.pdbx_strand_id
1 'polypeptide(L)'
;LTYHGAEDVRVETVADPIIQEPDDIILRVTATAICGSDLHLYRGKIPKTEHGDIFGHEFMGIVEEVGPAVTAVKKGDRVIVPFVIACGECFFCQLDLTAACETTNTGRGAIINKKQIPPGAALFGYSHLYGGVPGGQAEYVRVPKANKGPFKVPGSLSDEKVLFLTDILPTAWQAVT
;
A
#
# COMPACT_ATOMS: atom_id res chain seq x y z
N LEU A 1 12.87 -1.95 -4.32
CA LEU A 1 13.09 -1.03 -5.44
C LEU A 1 12.92 0.40 -4.95
N THR A 2 13.99 1.19 -4.96
CA THR A 2 14.03 2.56 -4.40
C THR A 2 14.11 3.61 -5.50
N TYR A 3 13.46 4.74 -5.28
CA TYR A 3 13.49 5.90 -6.18
C TYR A 3 14.67 6.82 -5.89
N HIS A 4 15.44 7.18 -6.90
CA HIS A 4 16.60 8.09 -6.81
C HIS A 4 16.40 9.39 -7.60
N GLY A 5 15.37 9.46 -8.41
CA GLY A 5 15.05 10.58 -9.29
C GLY A 5 14.30 10.13 -10.53
N ALA A 6 13.91 11.08 -11.38
CA ALA A 6 13.20 10.74 -12.63
C ALA A 6 14.07 9.80 -13.48
N GLU A 7 13.48 8.68 -13.88
CA GLU A 7 14.10 7.61 -14.68
C GLU A 7 15.26 6.88 -13.98
N ASP A 8 15.41 7.06 -12.65
CA ASP A 8 16.40 6.39 -11.82
C ASP A 8 15.73 5.67 -10.64
N VAL A 9 15.54 4.36 -10.78
CA VAL A 9 15.12 3.46 -9.71
C VAL A 9 16.14 2.33 -9.59
N ARG A 10 16.40 1.87 -8.35
CA ARG A 10 17.47 0.93 -8.08
C ARG A 10 17.03 -0.19 -7.16
N VAL A 11 17.59 -1.38 -7.38
CA VAL A 11 17.50 -2.49 -6.43
C VAL A 11 18.66 -2.36 -5.46
N GLU A 12 18.37 -2.11 -4.20
CA GLU A 12 19.41 -1.93 -3.17
C GLU A 12 18.93 -2.45 -1.81
N THR A 13 19.89 -2.66 -0.93
CA THR A 13 19.60 -3.05 0.46
C THR A 13 19.21 -1.82 1.25
N VAL A 14 18.05 -1.91 1.92
CA VAL A 14 17.52 -0.91 2.85
C VAL A 14 17.30 -1.55 4.21
N ALA A 15 17.04 -0.74 5.25
CA ALA A 15 16.71 -1.25 6.57
C ALA A 15 15.42 -2.07 6.53
N ASP A 16 15.39 -3.18 7.26
CA ASP A 16 14.19 -3.99 7.41
C ASP A 16 13.07 -3.19 8.08
N PRO A 17 11.81 -3.35 7.62
CA PRO A 17 10.68 -2.71 8.27
C PRO A 17 10.45 -3.30 9.67
N ILE A 18 9.99 -2.46 10.59
CA ILE A 18 9.64 -2.83 11.96
C ILE A 18 8.18 -2.48 12.25
N ILE A 19 7.56 -3.16 13.24
CA ILE A 19 6.28 -2.76 13.82
C ILE A 19 6.44 -1.36 14.44
N GLN A 20 5.62 -0.41 14.02
CA GLN A 20 5.61 0.97 14.53
C GLN A 20 4.36 1.25 15.36
N GLU A 21 3.22 0.73 14.93
CA GLU A 21 1.93 0.87 15.59
C GLU A 21 1.40 -0.49 16.03
N PRO A 22 0.56 -0.56 17.08
CA PRO A 22 0.06 -1.82 17.62
C PRO A 22 -0.75 -2.66 16.62
N ASP A 23 -1.32 -2.07 15.59
CA ASP A 23 -2.14 -2.71 14.56
C ASP A 23 -1.41 -2.91 13.22
N ASP A 24 -0.08 -2.83 13.22
CA ASP A 24 0.77 -3.14 12.07
C ASP A 24 1.05 -4.64 11.95
N ILE A 25 1.39 -5.06 10.73
CA ILE A 25 2.09 -6.33 10.48
C ILE A 25 3.34 -6.09 9.64
N ILE A 26 4.29 -7.03 9.73
CA ILE A 26 5.36 -7.18 8.75
C ILE A 26 4.99 -8.34 7.83
N LEU A 27 4.99 -8.06 6.54
CA LEU A 27 4.71 -9.04 5.50
C LEU A 27 6.00 -9.38 4.75
N ARG A 28 6.31 -10.67 4.62
CA ARG A 28 7.30 -11.16 3.67
C ARG A 28 6.62 -11.30 2.31
N VAL A 29 7.03 -10.50 1.36
CA VAL A 29 6.41 -10.43 0.02
C VAL A 29 6.74 -11.71 -0.76
N THR A 30 5.73 -12.33 -1.35
CA THR A 30 5.88 -13.51 -2.22
C THR A 30 5.65 -13.18 -3.69
N ALA A 31 4.85 -12.16 -3.96
CA ALA A 31 4.62 -11.64 -5.30
C ALA A 31 4.28 -10.15 -5.25
N THR A 32 4.75 -9.43 -6.25
CA THR A 32 4.44 -8.02 -6.49
C THR A 32 4.30 -7.76 -7.98
N ALA A 33 3.52 -6.77 -8.36
CA ALA A 33 3.37 -6.34 -9.75
C ALA A 33 3.88 -4.91 -9.96
N ILE A 34 4.13 -4.57 -11.22
CA ILE A 34 4.43 -3.21 -11.65
C ILE A 34 3.19 -2.68 -12.37
N CYS A 35 2.57 -1.66 -11.81
CA CYS A 35 1.41 -1.00 -12.37
C CYS A 35 1.80 0.11 -13.36
N GLY A 36 0.90 0.48 -14.25
CA GLY A 36 1.07 1.64 -15.11
C GLY A 36 1.28 2.95 -14.34
N SER A 37 0.74 3.08 -13.12
CA SER A 37 0.94 4.23 -12.25
C SER A 37 2.36 4.33 -11.69
N ASP A 38 3.07 3.23 -11.50
CA ASP A 38 4.50 3.22 -11.11
C ASP A 38 5.37 3.92 -12.18
N LEU A 39 4.98 3.80 -13.46
CA LEU A 39 5.68 4.47 -14.54
C LEU A 39 5.55 6.01 -14.48
N HIS A 40 4.49 6.53 -13.86
CA HIS A 40 4.36 7.97 -13.63
C HIS A 40 5.29 8.45 -12.51
N LEU A 41 5.43 7.66 -11.45
CA LEU A 41 6.43 7.89 -10.39
C LEU A 41 7.84 7.84 -10.99
N TYR A 42 8.17 6.75 -11.70
CA TYR A 42 9.45 6.55 -12.38
C TYR A 42 9.85 7.75 -13.25
N ARG A 43 8.91 8.29 -14.04
CA ARG A 43 9.14 9.43 -14.91
C ARG A 43 9.12 10.79 -14.20
N GLY A 44 9.04 10.81 -12.86
CA GLY A 44 9.00 12.04 -12.07
C GLY A 44 7.77 12.92 -12.32
N LYS A 45 6.66 12.33 -12.80
CA LYS A 45 5.42 13.07 -13.10
C LYS A 45 4.53 13.28 -11.90
N ILE A 46 4.73 12.51 -10.84
CA ILE A 46 3.96 12.60 -9.60
C ILE A 46 4.72 13.48 -8.61
N PRO A 47 4.13 14.61 -8.19
CA PRO A 47 4.78 15.48 -7.21
C PRO A 47 4.96 14.79 -5.87
N LYS A 48 5.99 15.24 -5.11
CA LYS A 48 6.28 14.69 -3.78
C LYS A 48 6.67 13.20 -3.78
N THR A 49 7.20 12.69 -4.89
CA THR A 49 8.00 11.46 -4.87
C THR A 49 9.40 11.86 -4.42
N GLU A 50 9.92 11.23 -3.38
CA GLU A 50 11.15 11.62 -2.71
C GLU A 50 12.23 10.53 -2.86
N HIS A 51 13.50 10.93 -2.80
CA HIS A 51 14.63 10.02 -2.85
C HIS A 51 14.52 9.00 -1.70
N GLY A 52 14.66 7.72 -2.02
CA GLY A 52 14.54 6.62 -1.06
C GLY A 52 13.12 6.03 -0.95
N ASP A 53 12.10 6.60 -1.61
CA ASP A 53 10.77 6.02 -1.65
C ASP A 53 10.82 4.61 -2.25
N ILE A 54 10.18 3.64 -1.57
CA ILE A 54 10.06 2.25 -2.03
C ILE A 54 8.74 2.10 -2.78
N PHE A 55 8.81 1.70 -4.04
CA PHE A 55 7.65 1.54 -4.92
C PHE A 55 6.86 0.24 -4.66
N GLY A 56 5.71 0.14 -5.30
CA GLY A 56 4.88 -1.07 -5.35
C GLY A 56 3.65 -1.02 -4.46
N HIS A 57 2.50 -0.95 -5.08
CA HIS A 57 1.19 -0.92 -4.41
C HIS A 57 0.34 -2.16 -4.71
N GLU A 58 0.84 -3.06 -5.56
CA GLU A 58 0.22 -4.35 -5.87
C GLU A 58 1.11 -5.47 -5.34
N PHE A 59 0.81 -5.98 -4.14
CA PHE A 59 1.64 -7.01 -3.52
C PHE A 59 0.84 -7.95 -2.62
N MET A 60 1.42 -9.11 -2.37
CA MET A 60 0.92 -10.12 -1.47
C MET A 60 2.07 -10.85 -0.79
N GLY A 61 1.78 -11.61 0.25
CA GLY A 61 2.82 -12.35 0.94
C GLY A 61 2.33 -13.14 2.14
N ILE A 62 3.30 -13.53 2.97
CA ILE A 62 3.09 -14.25 4.22
C ILE A 62 3.32 -13.30 5.40
N VAL A 63 2.40 -13.28 6.34
CA VAL A 63 2.53 -12.51 7.57
C VAL A 63 3.67 -13.08 8.41
N GLU A 64 4.70 -12.28 8.64
CA GLU A 64 5.91 -12.69 9.38
C GLU A 64 5.86 -12.24 10.83
N GLU A 65 5.35 -11.03 11.09
CA GLU A 65 5.21 -10.46 12.42
C GLU A 65 3.87 -9.72 12.54
N VAL A 66 3.30 -9.69 13.75
CA VAL A 66 2.03 -9.02 14.04
C VAL A 66 2.17 -8.14 15.28
N GLY A 67 1.63 -6.94 15.21
CA GLY A 67 1.50 -6.06 16.37
C GLY A 67 0.45 -6.57 17.36
N PRO A 68 0.53 -6.13 18.63
CA PRO A 68 -0.30 -6.68 19.72
C PRO A 68 -1.81 -6.40 19.60
N ALA A 69 -2.23 -5.44 18.77
CA ALA A 69 -3.62 -5.12 18.53
C ALA A 69 -4.17 -5.75 17.22
N VAL A 70 -3.36 -6.54 16.52
CA VAL A 70 -3.81 -7.23 15.31
C VAL A 70 -4.66 -8.44 15.67
N THR A 71 -5.87 -8.50 15.11
CA THR A 71 -6.84 -9.59 15.35
C THR A 71 -7.33 -10.27 14.06
N ALA A 72 -7.25 -9.58 12.91
CA ALA A 72 -7.77 -10.07 11.64
C ALA A 72 -6.89 -11.15 11.01
N VAL A 73 -5.58 -11.07 11.22
CA VAL A 73 -4.57 -11.98 10.67
C VAL A 73 -3.59 -12.43 11.74
N LYS A 74 -2.81 -13.46 11.46
CA LYS A 74 -1.76 -14.00 12.35
C LYS A 74 -0.53 -14.38 11.55
N LYS A 75 0.61 -14.54 12.24
CA LYS A 75 1.84 -15.07 11.65
C LYS A 75 1.58 -16.37 10.87
N GLY A 76 2.09 -16.43 9.65
CA GLY A 76 1.94 -17.54 8.72
C GLY A 76 0.71 -17.43 7.81
N ASP A 77 -0.22 -16.51 8.05
CA ASP A 77 -1.34 -16.28 7.12
C ASP A 77 -0.80 -15.74 5.78
N ARG A 78 -1.32 -16.28 4.68
CA ARG A 78 -1.07 -15.79 3.34
C ARG A 78 -2.13 -14.78 2.96
N VAL A 79 -1.72 -13.56 2.60
CA VAL A 79 -2.65 -12.44 2.39
C VAL A 79 -2.31 -11.66 1.12
N ILE A 80 -3.35 -11.12 0.48
CA ILE A 80 -3.25 -9.99 -0.45
C ILE A 80 -3.45 -8.70 0.34
N VAL A 81 -2.80 -7.61 -0.10
CA VAL A 81 -2.91 -6.29 0.54
C VAL A 81 -3.41 -5.28 -0.50
N PRO A 82 -4.63 -4.72 -0.31
CA PRO A 82 -5.12 -3.65 -1.18
C PRO A 82 -4.20 -2.45 -1.14
N PHE A 83 -4.07 -1.75 -2.26
CA PHE A 83 -3.20 -0.57 -2.38
C PHE A 83 -3.61 0.59 -1.47
N VAL A 84 -4.88 0.65 -1.08
CA VAL A 84 -5.44 1.68 -0.20
C VAL A 84 -5.26 1.29 1.26
N ILE A 85 -4.73 2.20 2.08
CA ILE A 85 -4.59 2.01 3.52
C ILE A 85 -5.80 2.63 4.23
N ALA A 86 -6.64 1.80 4.85
CA ALA A 86 -7.86 2.21 5.52
C ALA A 86 -7.84 1.85 7.01
N CYS A 87 -8.30 2.75 7.88
CA CYS A 87 -8.32 2.50 9.32
C CYS A 87 -9.48 1.59 9.78
N GLY A 88 -10.57 1.52 9.02
CA GLY A 88 -11.76 0.73 9.38
C GLY A 88 -12.73 1.43 10.33
N GLU A 89 -12.38 2.56 10.93
CA GLU A 89 -13.11 3.17 12.05
C GLU A 89 -13.66 4.58 11.78
N CYS A 90 -13.04 5.34 10.86
CA CYS A 90 -13.49 6.69 10.55
C CYS A 90 -14.83 6.70 9.80
N PHE A 91 -15.47 7.86 9.72
CA PHE A 91 -16.77 8.02 9.06
C PHE A 91 -16.84 7.38 7.68
N PHE A 92 -15.85 7.62 6.83
CA PHE A 92 -15.83 7.04 5.48
C PHE A 92 -15.62 5.52 5.49
N CYS A 93 -14.75 5.02 6.35
CA CYS A 93 -14.53 3.56 6.46
C CYS A 93 -15.78 2.82 6.98
N GLN A 94 -16.57 3.41 7.84
CA GLN A 94 -17.84 2.84 8.32
C GLN A 94 -18.92 2.81 7.23
N LEU A 95 -18.80 3.63 6.20
CA LEU A 95 -19.67 3.63 5.01
C LEU A 95 -19.08 2.80 3.85
N ASP A 96 -18.05 1.99 4.10
CA ASP A 96 -17.27 1.23 3.10
C ASP A 96 -16.59 2.09 2.00
N LEU A 97 -16.48 3.40 2.22
CA LEU A 97 -15.78 4.34 1.36
C LEU A 97 -14.28 4.42 1.76
N THR A 98 -13.60 3.29 1.77
CA THR A 98 -12.23 3.15 2.28
C THR A 98 -11.21 4.03 1.56
N ALA A 99 -11.39 4.29 0.26
CA ALA A 99 -10.54 5.19 -0.52
C ALA A 99 -10.59 6.65 -0.04
N ALA A 100 -11.63 7.03 0.70
CA ALA A 100 -11.78 8.33 1.33
C ALA A 100 -11.37 8.34 2.81
N CYS A 101 -10.65 7.33 3.30
CA CYS A 101 -10.21 7.25 4.69
C CYS A 101 -9.51 8.54 5.12
N GLU A 102 -10.01 9.18 6.17
CA GLU A 102 -9.49 10.47 6.64
C GLU A 102 -8.40 10.35 7.71
N THR A 103 -8.14 9.13 8.19
CA THR A 103 -7.16 8.87 9.24
C THR A 103 -5.77 8.59 8.68
N THR A 104 -5.66 7.96 7.52
CA THR A 104 -4.38 7.45 7.01
C THR A 104 -3.66 8.42 6.08
N ASN A 105 -4.33 9.41 5.52
CA ASN A 105 -3.74 10.40 4.63
C ASN A 105 -3.11 11.56 5.39
N THR A 106 -1.80 11.58 5.50
CA THR A 106 -1.04 12.66 6.13
C THR A 106 -0.97 13.94 5.27
N GLY A 107 -1.24 13.84 3.97
CA GLY A 107 -1.30 14.97 3.04
C GLY A 107 -2.65 15.71 3.01
N ARG A 108 -3.57 15.34 3.91
CA ARG A 108 -4.91 15.93 3.99
C ARG A 108 -4.84 17.46 4.15
N GLY A 109 -5.46 18.15 3.20
CA GLY A 109 -5.47 19.62 3.20
C GLY A 109 -4.22 20.27 2.60
N ALA A 110 -3.27 19.50 2.08
CA ALA A 110 -2.13 20.07 1.38
C ALA A 110 -2.59 20.89 0.16
N ILE A 111 -1.97 22.06 -0.01
CA ILE A 111 -2.21 22.92 -1.16
C ILE A 111 -1.03 22.76 -2.12
N ILE A 112 -1.29 22.19 -3.30
CA ILE A 112 -0.30 22.04 -4.37
C ILE A 112 -0.77 22.84 -5.60
N ASN A 113 0.12 23.70 -6.11
CA ASN A 113 -0.17 24.54 -7.28
C ASN A 113 -1.48 25.34 -7.12
N LYS A 114 -1.73 25.90 -5.92
CA LYS A 114 -2.95 26.65 -5.55
C LYS A 114 -4.25 25.83 -5.56
N LYS A 115 -4.16 24.49 -5.66
CA LYS A 115 -5.30 23.59 -5.53
C LYS A 115 -5.17 22.78 -4.26
N GLN A 116 -6.27 22.70 -3.50
CA GLN A 116 -6.34 21.80 -2.37
C GLN A 116 -6.44 20.36 -2.87
N ILE A 117 -5.61 19.45 -2.33
CA ILE A 117 -5.72 18.04 -2.62
C ILE A 117 -6.92 17.50 -1.86
N PRO A 118 -7.85 16.81 -2.53
CA PRO A 118 -8.97 16.19 -1.86
C PRO A 118 -8.49 15.25 -0.76
N PRO A 119 -9.22 15.13 0.36
CA PRO A 119 -8.96 14.07 1.32
C PRO A 119 -9.12 12.70 0.63
N GLY A 120 -8.26 11.79 0.95
CA GLY A 120 -8.28 10.42 0.48
C GLY A 120 -7.43 9.56 1.38
N ALA A 121 -7.45 8.26 1.23
CA ALA A 121 -6.62 7.36 2.00
C ALA A 121 -5.14 7.49 1.63
N ALA A 122 -4.25 7.06 2.53
CA ALA A 122 -2.86 6.81 2.17
C ALA A 122 -2.76 5.60 1.24
N LEU A 123 -1.71 5.57 0.41
CA LEU A 123 -1.43 4.50 -0.53
C LEU A 123 -0.05 3.91 -0.26
N PHE A 124 0.09 2.61 -0.47
CA PHE A 124 1.40 1.97 -0.48
C PHE A 124 2.21 2.37 -1.70
N GLY A 125 3.52 2.49 -1.55
CA GLY A 125 4.47 2.63 -2.64
C GLY A 125 4.18 3.79 -3.59
N TYR A 126 3.58 4.86 -3.07
CA TYR A 126 3.22 6.04 -3.83
C TYR A 126 3.83 7.31 -3.19
N SER A 127 3.59 8.49 -3.75
CA SER A 127 4.22 9.73 -3.31
C SER A 127 3.74 10.19 -1.93
N HIS A 128 4.47 11.12 -1.32
CA HIS A 128 4.13 11.75 -0.04
C HIS A 128 2.84 12.58 -0.05
N LEU A 129 2.24 12.83 -1.23
CA LEU A 129 0.86 13.32 -1.33
C LEU A 129 -0.16 12.33 -0.81
N TYR A 130 0.18 11.05 -0.81
CA TYR A 130 -0.66 9.93 -0.40
C TYR A 130 -0.05 9.20 0.80
N GLY A 131 0.70 9.92 1.63
CA GLY A 131 1.21 9.42 2.89
C GLY A 131 2.67 8.96 2.88
N GLY A 132 3.29 8.74 1.72
CA GLY A 132 4.69 8.29 1.62
C GLY A 132 4.94 6.94 2.31
N VAL A 133 3.96 6.05 2.30
CA VAL A 133 4.11 4.73 2.93
C VAL A 133 4.89 3.82 1.98
N PRO A 134 5.97 3.16 2.45
CA PRO A 134 6.75 2.24 1.63
C PRO A 134 5.91 1.14 1.00
N GLY A 135 6.24 0.78 -0.24
CA GLY A 135 5.53 -0.23 -1.02
C GLY A 135 6.12 -1.63 -0.95
N GLY A 136 5.48 -2.55 -1.65
CA GLY A 136 5.80 -3.98 -1.65
C GLY A 136 6.71 -4.44 -2.80
N GLN A 137 7.35 -3.53 -3.58
CA GLN A 137 8.47 -3.93 -4.45
C GLN A 137 9.75 -4.06 -3.60
N ALA A 138 9.66 -4.89 -2.57
CA ALA A 138 10.65 -5.17 -1.55
C ALA A 138 10.48 -6.62 -1.05
N GLU A 139 11.48 -7.16 -0.35
CA GLU A 139 11.37 -8.50 0.27
C GLU A 139 10.43 -8.50 1.48
N TYR A 140 10.43 -7.39 2.22
CA TYR A 140 9.54 -7.18 3.38
C TYR A 140 8.89 -5.80 3.31
N VAL A 141 7.67 -5.71 3.83
CA VAL A 141 6.91 -4.46 3.90
C VAL A 141 6.13 -4.38 5.21
N ARG A 142 6.12 -3.20 5.83
CA ARG A 142 5.22 -2.89 6.94
C ARG A 142 3.84 -2.55 6.38
N VAL A 143 2.82 -3.23 6.88
CA VAL A 143 1.43 -3.00 6.52
C VAL A 143 0.70 -2.42 7.72
N PRO A 144 0.44 -1.09 7.74
CA PRO A 144 -0.33 -0.45 8.79
C PRO A 144 -1.83 -0.78 8.67
N LYS A 145 -2.54 -0.65 9.80
CA LYS A 145 -4.00 -0.88 9.87
C LYS A 145 -4.41 -2.28 9.41
N ALA A 146 -3.64 -3.28 9.83
CA ALA A 146 -3.75 -4.66 9.37
C ALA A 146 -5.07 -5.36 9.76
N ASN A 147 -5.88 -4.77 10.61
CA ASN A 147 -7.21 -5.27 10.90
C ASN A 147 -8.25 -4.98 9.80
N LYS A 148 -7.95 -4.05 8.86
CA LYS A 148 -8.87 -3.70 7.76
C LYS A 148 -8.33 -4.09 6.38
N GLY A 149 -7.02 -3.86 6.12
CA GLY A 149 -6.45 -3.99 4.78
C GLY A 149 -6.29 -5.44 4.28
N PRO A 150 -5.49 -6.29 4.94
CA PRO A 150 -5.12 -7.60 4.42
C PRO A 150 -6.30 -8.58 4.32
N PHE A 151 -6.39 -9.30 3.19
CA PHE A 151 -7.36 -10.38 2.99
C PHE A 151 -6.65 -11.73 2.89
N LYS A 152 -7.12 -12.71 3.67
CA LYS A 152 -6.58 -14.08 3.62
C LYS A 152 -6.88 -14.75 2.29
N VAL A 153 -5.90 -15.40 1.72
CA VAL A 153 -6.01 -16.11 0.45
C VAL A 153 -6.18 -17.61 0.69
N PRO A 154 -7.19 -18.26 0.09
CA PRO A 154 -7.31 -19.70 0.11
C PRO A 154 -6.07 -20.40 -0.44
N GLY A 155 -5.62 -21.46 0.23
CA GLY A 155 -4.43 -22.22 -0.18
C GLY A 155 -4.52 -22.87 -1.56
N SER A 156 -5.73 -23.03 -2.12
CA SER A 156 -5.98 -23.61 -3.44
C SER A 156 -5.71 -22.65 -4.60
N LEU A 157 -5.52 -21.35 -4.33
CA LEU A 157 -5.26 -20.33 -5.35
C LEU A 157 -3.78 -19.97 -5.37
N SER A 158 -3.15 -19.96 -6.54
CA SER A 158 -1.76 -19.51 -6.70
C SER A 158 -1.64 -17.99 -6.60
N ASP A 159 -0.43 -17.49 -6.35
CA ASP A 159 -0.16 -16.05 -6.24
C ASP A 159 -0.53 -15.31 -7.52
N GLU A 160 -0.23 -15.86 -8.70
CA GLU A 160 -0.56 -15.23 -9.98
C GLU A 160 -2.07 -15.06 -10.21
N LYS A 161 -2.91 -15.89 -9.59
CA LYS A 161 -4.37 -15.80 -9.71
C LYS A 161 -4.99 -14.73 -8.83
N VAL A 162 -4.32 -14.35 -7.74
CA VAL A 162 -4.91 -13.47 -6.71
C VAL A 162 -4.19 -12.14 -6.57
N LEU A 163 -2.95 -12.02 -7.05
CA LEU A 163 -2.17 -10.80 -6.94
C LEU A 163 -2.93 -9.56 -7.45
N PHE A 164 -3.59 -9.67 -8.59
CA PHE A 164 -4.30 -8.55 -9.22
C PHE A 164 -5.59 -8.13 -8.51
N LEU A 165 -6.02 -8.87 -7.46
CA LEU A 165 -7.07 -8.42 -6.54
C LEU A 165 -6.61 -7.26 -5.65
N THR A 166 -5.32 -6.96 -5.62
CA THR A 166 -4.74 -5.88 -4.81
C THR A 166 -5.05 -4.50 -5.37
N ASP A 167 -5.17 -4.35 -6.71
CA ASP A 167 -5.53 -3.09 -7.38
C ASP A 167 -6.27 -3.31 -8.71
N ILE A 168 -5.57 -3.81 -9.75
CA ILE A 168 -6.05 -3.66 -11.13
C ILE A 168 -7.40 -4.34 -11.38
N LEU A 169 -7.69 -5.47 -10.75
CA LEU A 169 -8.97 -6.15 -10.95
C LEU A 169 -10.13 -5.37 -10.33
N PRO A 170 -10.13 -4.94 -9.05
CA PRO A 170 -11.20 -4.11 -8.50
C PRO A 170 -11.29 -2.74 -9.19
N THR A 171 -10.17 -2.15 -9.60
CA THR A 171 -10.15 -0.89 -10.36
C THR A 171 -10.85 -1.05 -11.72
N ALA A 172 -10.53 -2.12 -12.47
CA ALA A 172 -11.20 -2.41 -13.74
C ALA A 172 -12.69 -2.77 -13.55
N TRP A 173 -13.01 -3.53 -12.51
CA TRP A 173 -14.38 -3.88 -12.17
C TRP A 173 -15.23 -2.64 -11.93
N GLN A 174 -14.76 -1.70 -11.11
CA GLN A 174 -15.46 -0.46 -10.82
C GLN A 174 -15.66 0.42 -12.06
N ALA A 175 -14.77 0.32 -13.05
CA ALA A 175 -14.90 1.10 -14.27
C ALA A 175 -16.01 0.59 -15.22
N VAL A 176 -16.49 -0.65 -15.05
CA VAL A 176 -17.47 -1.29 -15.95
C VAL A 176 -18.81 -1.58 -15.27
N THR A 177 -18.93 -1.32 -13.97
CA THR A 177 -20.18 -1.42 -13.18
C THR A 177 -20.75 -0.05 -12.83
#